data_5d053efb8796203a033c6a0c4f62274a
#
_entry.id   5d053efb8796203a033c6a0c4f62274a
#
_cell.length_a   1.000
_cell.length_b   1.000
_cell.length_c   1.000
_cell.angle_alpha   90.00
_cell.angle_beta   90.00
_cell.angle_gamma   90.00
#
_symmetry.space_group_name_H-M   'P 1'
#
loop_
_entity.id
_entity.type
_entity.pdbx_description
1 polymer ?
#
loop_
_entity_poly.entity_id
_entity_poly.type
_entity_poly.pdbx_seq_one_letter_code
_entity_poly.pdbx_strand_id
1 'polypeptide(L)'
;ILAIDQPIGKHFNFSGGARYEYFAINSESEGKPVFRAGGNYQAAEETYFRTSLGQGFRFPTIAEKFIRTGLGDLQVYPNQSLRPEFSTSMEIGVKQGLKIGGIMGYLDLAVFKQKYTDFIEFSFGTWAESEGAENLYGLGFRSLNTGESQVVGAEISFMGQAKWGEN
;
A
#
# COMPACT_ATOMS: atom_id res chain seq x y z
N ILE A 1 -7.72 -1.01 -17.92
CA ILE A 1 -7.96 -1.89 -16.76
C ILE A 1 -8.66 -3.13 -17.27
N LEU A 2 -8.13 -4.29 -16.89
CA LEU A 2 -8.76 -5.59 -17.08
C LEU A 2 -8.98 -6.20 -15.70
N ALA A 3 -10.12 -6.83 -15.49
CA ALA A 3 -10.43 -7.54 -14.24
C ALA A 3 -11.27 -8.78 -14.55
N ILE A 4 -11.03 -9.83 -13.80
CA ILE A 4 -11.78 -11.09 -13.83
C ILE A 4 -12.11 -11.47 -12.38
N ASP A 5 -13.30 -12.01 -12.21
CA ASP A 5 -13.76 -12.67 -10.99
C ASP A 5 -14.45 -13.95 -11.40
N GLN A 6 -13.91 -15.10 -11.00
CA GLN A 6 -14.31 -16.40 -11.52
C GLN A 6 -14.47 -17.42 -10.39
N PRO A 7 -15.69 -17.91 -10.13
CA PRO A 7 -15.88 -19.08 -9.30
C PRO A 7 -15.31 -20.33 -9.98
N ILE A 8 -14.55 -21.10 -9.24
CA ILE A 8 -13.94 -22.37 -9.67
C ILE A 8 -14.48 -23.48 -8.78
N GLY A 9 -15.43 -24.23 -9.33
CA GLY A 9 -16.17 -25.23 -8.57
C GLY A 9 -17.11 -24.58 -7.53
N LYS A 10 -17.30 -25.27 -6.39
CA LYS A 10 -18.27 -24.83 -5.37
C LYS A 10 -17.65 -24.03 -4.20
N HIS A 11 -16.34 -24.12 -4.04
CA HIS A 11 -15.66 -23.67 -2.83
C HIS A 11 -14.55 -22.66 -3.07
N PHE A 12 -14.14 -22.45 -4.31
CA PHE A 12 -13.04 -21.56 -4.62
C PHE A 12 -13.49 -20.43 -5.55
N ASN A 13 -13.12 -19.20 -5.21
CA ASN A 13 -13.27 -18.04 -6.07
C ASN A 13 -11.90 -17.43 -6.33
N PHE A 14 -11.62 -17.14 -7.60
CA PHE A 14 -10.41 -16.46 -8.06
C PHE A 14 -10.75 -15.07 -8.56
N SER A 15 -10.00 -14.07 -8.15
CA SER A 15 -10.05 -12.73 -8.69
C SER A 15 -8.68 -12.33 -9.24
N GLY A 16 -8.67 -11.64 -10.37
CA GLY A 16 -7.44 -11.17 -11.00
C GLY A 16 -7.65 -9.86 -11.71
N GLY A 17 -6.59 -9.10 -11.88
CA GLY A 17 -6.67 -7.87 -12.63
C GLY A 17 -5.31 -7.34 -13.03
N ALA A 18 -5.32 -6.56 -14.10
CA ALA A 18 -4.17 -5.83 -14.60
C ALA A 18 -4.60 -4.42 -14.98
N ARG A 19 -3.78 -3.44 -14.69
CA ARG A 19 -3.93 -2.09 -15.21
C ARG A 19 -2.57 -1.56 -15.66
N TYR A 20 -2.59 -0.71 -16.64
CA TYR A 20 -1.41 0.06 -17.03
C TYR A 20 -1.54 1.47 -16.44
N GLU A 21 -0.56 1.86 -15.64
CA GLU A 21 -0.44 3.21 -15.10
C GLU A 21 0.59 3.97 -15.91
N TYR A 22 0.22 5.17 -16.34
CA TYR A 22 1.07 6.04 -17.12
C TYR A 22 0.99 7.46 -16.58
N PHE A 23 2.13 8.06 -16.36
CA PHE A 23 2.28 9.43 -15.90
C PHE A 23 3.24 10.18 -16.79
N ALA A 24 2.93 11.45 -17.04
CA ALA A 24 3.80 12.36 -17.76
C ALA A 24 3.83 13.71 -17.05
N ILE A 25 5.02 14.23 -16.83
CA ILE A 25 5.27 15.56 -16.26
C ILE A 25 6.39 16.22 -17.05
N ASN A 26 6.08 17.36 -17.65
CA ASN A 26 7.00 18.05 -18.58
C ASN A 26 7.46 17.10 -19.72
N SER A 27 8.77 16.90 -19.84
CA SER A 27 9.37 15.99 -20.84
C SER A 27 9.58 14.55 -20.32
N GLU A 28 9.30 14.30 -19.06
CA GLU A 28 9.45 12.97 -18.47
C GLU A 28 8.12 12.21 -18.50
N SER A 29 8.18 10.96 -18.89
CA SER A 29 7.04 10.07 -18.82
C SER A 29 7.48 8.65 -18.45
N GLU A 30 6.68 7.98 -17.65
CA GLU A 30 6.91 6.60 -17.29
C GLU A 30 5.58 5.87 -17.13
N GLY A 31 5.57 4.59 -17.51
CA GLY A 31 4.38 3.76 -17.35
C GLY A 31 4.75 2.33 -17.03
N LYS A 32 3.89 1.69 -16.24
CA LYS A 32 4.13 0.34 -15.76
C LYS A 32 2.83 -0.46 -15.66
N PRO A 33 2.82 -1.73 -16.08
CA PRO A 33 1.73 -2.61 -15.75
C PRO A 33 1.80 -2.96 -14.25
N VAL A 34 0.66 -2.94 -13.59
CA VAL A 34 0.48 -3.40 -12.21
C VAL A 34 -0.60 -4.48 -12.17
N PHE A 35 -0.35 -5.51 -11.40
CA PHE A 35 -1.17 -6.70 -11.32
C PHE A 35 -1.75 -6.88 -9.93
N ARG A 36 -2.92 -7.52 -9.88
CA ARG A 36 -3.51 -8.01 -8.64
C ARG A 36 -4.08 -9.40 -8.87
N ALA A 37 -3.98 -10.24 -7.86
CA ALA A 37 -4.62 -11.54 -7.83
C ALA A 37 -5.13 -11.84 -6.43
N GLY A 38 -6.20 -12.59 -6.33
CA GLY A 38 -6.77 -13.01 -5.06
C GLY A 38 -7.46 -14.36 -5.19
N GLY A 39 -7.50 -15.08 -4.09
CA GLY A 39 -8.22 -16.33 -3.98
C GLY A 39 -9.00 -16.39 -2.66
N ASN A 40 -10.18 -16.94 -2.72
CA ASN A 40 -11.00 -17.23 -1.56
C ASN A 40 -11.45 -18.68 -1.63
N TYR A 41 -11.15 -19.45 -0.59
CA TYR A 41 -11.48 -20.87 -0.50
C TYR A 41 -12.33 -21.13 0.73
N GLN A 42 -13.53 -21.63 0.50
CA GLN A 42 -14.43 -22.10 1.56
C GLN A 42 -14.05 -23.55 1.94
N ALA A 43 -13.32 -23.71 3.03
CA ALA A 43 -12.88 -25.02 3.50
C ALA A 43 -13.97 -25.77 4.26
N ALA A 44 -14.89 -25.04 4.92
CA ALA A 44 -16.07 -25.57 5.61
C ALA A 44 -17.19 -24.52 5.58
N GLU A 45 -18.37 -24.84 6.09
CA GLU A 45 -19.53 -23.94 6.07
C GLU A 45 -19.21 -22.54 6.61
N GLU A 46 -18.39 -22.47 7.66
CA GLU A 46 -18.04 -21.22 8.37
C GLU A 46 -16.54 -20.90 8.32
N THR A 47 -15.75 -21.59 7.46
CA THR A 47 -14.30 -21.43 7.40
C THR A 47 -13.84 -21.03 6.02
N TYR A 48 -13.22 -19.86 5.92
CA TYR A 48 -12.76 -19.27 4.67
C TYR A 48 -11.27 -18.94 4.76
N PHE A 49 -10.50 -19.41 3.80
CA PHE A 49 -9.12 -18.97 3.56
C PHE A 49 -9.10 -17.94 2.45
N ARG A 50 -8.35 -16.87 2.65
CA ARG A 50 -8.15 -15.85 1.63
C ARG A 50 -6.66 -15.62 1.39
N THR A 51 -6.33 -15.29 0.16
CA THR A 51 -5.00 -14.83 -0.21
C THR A 51 -5.13 -13.68 -1.20
N SER A 52 -4.23 -12.72 -1.10
CA SER A 52 -4.15 -11.63 -2.07
C SER A 52 -2.70 -11.27 -2.39
N LEU A 53 -2.50 -10.87 -3.63
CA LEU A 53 -1.28 -10.28 -4.16
C LEU A 53 -1.67 -9.00 -4.90
N GLY A 54 -0.99 -7.92 -4.60
CA GLY A 54 -1.22 -6.64 -5.26
C GLY A 54 0.09 -5.93 -5.55
N GLN A 55 0.14 -5.23 -6.67
CA GLN A 55 1.23 -4.35 -7.04
C GLN A 55 0.73 -2.91 -7.10
N GLY A 56 1.57 -1.96 -6.73
CA GLY A 56 1.32 -0.54 -6.83
C GLY A 56 2.51 0.17 -7.46
N PHE A 57 2.22 1.27 -8.14
CA PHE A 57 3.20 2.14 -8.77
C PHE A 57 2.81 3.59 -8.47
N ARG A 58 3.74 4.38 -7.95
CA ARG A 58 3.52 5.78 -7.64
C ARG A 58 4.59 6.65 -8.31
N PHE A 59 4.16 7.54 -9.18
CA PHE A 59 5.03 8.57 -9.73
C PHE A 59 5.21 9.70 -8.70
N PRO A 60 6.43 10.29 -8.58
CA PRO A 60 6.64 11.43 -7.71
C PRO A 60 5.72 12.60 -8.10
N THR A 61 5.21 13.30 -7.11
CA THR A 61 4.35 14.46 -7.35
C THR A 61 5.13 15.65 -7.92
N ILE A 62 4.42 16.59 -8.52
CA ILE A 62 5.00 17.86 -9.00
C ILE A 62 5.69 18.60 -7.83
N ALA A 63 5.07 18.55 -6.64
CA ALA A 63 5.63 19.20 -5.47
C ALA A 63 6.97 18.59 -5.05
N GLU A 64 7.08 17.26 -5.02
CA GLU A 64 8.31 16.56 -4.66
C GLU A 64 9.45 16.81 -5.63
N LYS A 65 9.14 16.93 -6.94
CA LYS A 65 10.16 17.12 -7.99
C LYS A 65 10.55 18.56 -8.21
N PHE A 66 9.60 19.51 -8.13
CA PHE A 66 9.82 20.85 -8.72
C PHE A 66 9.51 22.00 -7.78
N ILE A 67 8.72 21.79 -6.70
CA ILE A 67 8.34 22.91 -5.84
C ILE A 67 9.40 23.14 -4.78
N ARG A 68 9.81 24.39 -4.70
CA ARG A 68 10.61 24.94 -3.63
C ARG A 68 9.73 25.86 -2.79
N THR A 69 9.80 25.71 -1.48
CA THR A 69 9.06 26.58 -0.55
C THR A 69 9.83 26.75 0.75
N GLY A 70 9.60 27.86 1.44
CA GLY A 70 10.19 28.15 2.75
C GLY A 70 9.16 27.95 3.86
N LEU A 71 9.64 27.47 5.00
CA LEU A 71 8.89 27.36 6.24
C LEU A 71 9.73 28.01 7.36
N GLY A 72 9.60 29.34 7.52
CA GLY A 72 10.51 30.11 8.35
C GLY A 72 11.94 30.03 7.82
N ASP A 73 12.89 29.67 8.70
CA ASP A 73 14.30 29.49 8.35
C ASP A 73 14.61 28.14 7.65
N LEU A 74 13.63 27.25 7.58
CA LEU A 74 13.76 25.95 6.90
C LEU A 74 13.23 26.03 5.48
N GLN A 75 13.85 25.26 4.60
CA GLN A 75 13.43 25.20 3.21
C GLN A 75 13.02 23.77 2.82
N VAL A 76 12.11 23.67 1.87
CA VAL A 76 11.80 22.43 1.15
C VAL A 76 12.47 22.52 -0.22
N TYR A 77 13.37 21.59 -0.48
CA TYR A 77 14.14 21.53 -1.69
C TYR A 77 13.53 20.54 -2.69
N PRO A 78 13.38 20.93 -3.97
CA PRO A 78 12.92 20.02 -5.01
C PRO A 78 13.96 18.94 -5.29
N ASN A 79 13.50 17.79 -5.80
CA ASN A 79 14.38 16.73 -6.26
C ASN A 79 13.93 16.20 -7.63
N GLN A 80 14.48 16.73 -8.70
CA GLN A 80 14.14 16.33 -10.07
C GLN A 80 14.60 14.90 -10.40
N SER A 81 15.56 14.35 -9.66
CA SER A 81 16.08 13.00 -9.88
C SER A 81 15.25 11.89 -9.20
N LEU A 82 14.13 12.24 -8.58
CA LEU A 82 13.23 11.24 -8.00
C LEU A 82 12.72 10.25 -9.03
N ARG A 83 12.86 8.97 -8.67
CA ARG A 83 12.32 7.84 -9.43
C ARG A 83 10.97 7.43 -8.87
N PRO A 84 10.10 6.84 -9.69
CA PRO A 84 8.84 6.26 -9.23
C PRO A 84 9.05 5.16 -8.20
N GLU A 85 8.14 5.12 -7.24
CA GLU A 85 8.05 4.10 -6.21
C GLU A 85 7.20 2.93 -6.70
N PHE A 86 7.67 1.72 -6.43
CA PHE A 86 6.94 0.50 -6.74
C PHE A 86 6.70 -0.31 -5.45
N SER A 87 5.50 -0.86 -5.32
CA SER A 87 5.15 -1.69 -4.17
C SER A 87 4.58 -3.04 -4.56
N THR A 88 4.79 -4.03 -3.70
CA THR A 88 4.14 -5.33 -3.75
C THR A 88 3.59 -5.64 -2.37
N SER A 89 2.31 -5.98 -2.30
CA SER A 89 1.64 -6.43 -1.08
C SER A 89 1.16 -7.87 -1.24
N MET A 90 1.31 -8.64 -0.17
CA MET A 90 0.84 -10.01 -0.07
C MET A 90 0.10 -10.18 1.25
N GLU A 91 -1.01 -10.90 1.23
CA GLU A 91 -1.77 -11.23 2.42
C GLU A 91 -2.28 -12.66 2.35
N ILE A 92 -2.27 -13.35 3.48
CA ILE A 92 -2.94 -14.63 3.69
C ILE A 92 -3.75 -14.49 4.97
N GLY A 93 -5.02 -14.89 4.92
CA GLY A 93 -5.91 -14.80 6.06
C GLY A 93 -6.86 -16.00 6.16
N VAL A 94 -7.41 -16.15 7.35
CA VAL A 94 -8.47 -17.11 7.65
C VAL A 94 -9.59 -16.39 8.40
N LYS A 95 -10.81 -16.61 7.95
CA LYS A 95 -12.03 -16.15 8.62
C LYS A 95 -12.83 -17.36 9.10
N GLN A 96 -13.11 -17.40 10.40
CA GLN A 96 -13.84 -18.46 11.04
C GLN A 96 -15.12 -17.92 11.67
N GLY A 97 -16.26 -18.41 11.22
CA GLY A 97 -17.53 -18.19 11.89
C GLY A 97 -17.58 -18.92 13.24
N LEU A 98 -18.12 -18.25 14.25
CA LEU A 98 -18.22 -18.75 15.60
C LEU A 98 -19.65 -18.58 16.13
N LYS A 99 -20.14 -19.63 16.81
CA LYS A 99 -21.39 -19.59 17.55
C LYS A 99 -21.15 -20.21 18.92
N ILE A 100 -21.17 -19.40 19.96
CA ILE A 100 -20.90 -19.82 21.32
C ILE A 100 -22.05 -19.31 22.19
N GLY A 101 -22.95 -20.19 22.60
CA GLY A 101 -24.16 -19.80 23.34
C GLY A 101 -25.03 -18.83 22.54
N GLY A 102 -25.34 -17.68 23.12
CA GLY A 102 -26.11 -16.60 22.47
C GLY A 102 -25.27 -15.63 21.63
N ILE A 103 -23.96 -15.85 21.52
CA ILE A 103 -23.02 -15.00 20.72
C ILE A 103 -22.83 -15.63 19.35
N MET A 104 -23.07 -14.88 18.32
CA MET A 104 -22.73 -15.23 16.93
C MET A 104 -21.79 -14.19 16.36
N GLY A 105 -20.74 -14.64 15.67
CA GLY A 105 -19.74 -13.75 15.11
C GLY A 105 -18.71 -14.46 14.25
N TYR A 106 -17.63 -13.78 13.97
CA TYR A 106 -16.49 -14.38 13.30
C TYR A 106 -15.17 -13.84 13.87
N LEU A 107 -14.17 -14.70 13.82
CA LEU A 107 -12.77 -14.39 14.05
C LEU A 107 -12.09 -14.28 12.69
N ASP A 108 -11.32 -13.23 12.49
CA ASP A 108 -10.53 -13.00 11.28
C ASP A 108 -9.05 -12.85 11.68
N LEU A 109 -8.21 -13.66 11.09
CA LEU A 109 -6.76 -13.67 11.28
C LEU A 109 -6.10 -13.44 9.93
N ALA A 110 -5.14 -12.52 9.87
CA ALA A 110 -4.37 -12.27 8.66
C ALA A 110 -2.90 -12.05 8.99
N VAL A 111 -2.04 -12.45 8.06
CA VAL A 111 -0.63 -12.06 8.00
C VAL A 111 -0.37 -11.40 6.66
N PHE A 112 0.42 -10.33 6.68
CA PHE A 112 0.69 -9.58 5.48
C PHE A 112 2.16 -9.15 5.41
N LYS A 113 2.59 -8.92 4.18
CA LYS A 113 3.90 -8.36 3.85
C LYS A 113 3.74 -7.33 2.75
N GLN A 114 4.27 -6.13 2.98
CA GLN A 114 4.43 -5.09 1.98
C GLN A 114 5.90 -4.82 1.74
N LYS A 115 6.31 -4.75 0.48
CA LYS A 115 7.66 -4.37 0.06
C LYS A 115 7.55 -3.17 -0.88
N TYR A 116 8.38 -2.17 -0.63
CA TYR A 116 8.54 -0.99 -1.46
C TYR A 116 9.94 -0.97 -2.04
N THR A 117 10.04 -0.60 -3.31
CA THR A 117 11.31 -0.35 -4.00
C THR A 117 11.34 1.11 -4.45
N ASP A 118 12.47 1.76 -4.31
CA ASP A 118 12.63 3.20 -4.55
C ASP A 118 11.65 4.04 -3.71
N PHE A 119 11.39 3.63 -2.47
CA PHE A 119 10.50 4.31 -1.53
C PHE A 119 10.87 5.79 -1.41
N ILE A 120 9.88 6.67 -1.57
CA ILE A 120 10.09 8.12 -1.49
C ILE A 120 9.83 8.59 -0.07
N GLU A 121 10.87 9.04 0.59
CA GLU A 121 10.84 9.56 1.95
C GLU A 121 11.13 11.06 1.96
N PHE A 122 10.40 11.79 2.80
CA PHE A 122 10.63 13.21 3.05
C PHE A 122 11.61 13.36 4.20
N SER A 123 12.87 13.68 3.87
CA SER A 123 13.99 13.64 4.80
C SER A 123 14.48 15.04 5.14
N PHE A 124 14.81 15.26 6.41
CA PHE A 124 15.49 16.46 6.88
C PHE A 124 17.00 16.29 6.78
N GLY A 125 17.69 17.33 6.33
CA GLY A 125 19.15 17.30 6.18
C GLY A 125 19.75 18.62 5.72
N THR A 126 21.02 18.55 5.30
CA THR A 126 21.75 19.66 4.69
C THR A 126 21.86 19.47 3.20
N TRP A 127 21.33 20.44 2.45
CA TRP A 127 21.23 20.39 0.99
C TRP A 127 21.98 21.58 0.36
N ALA A 128 23.15 21.91 0.89
CA ALA A 128 23.96 23.09 0.51
C ALA A 128 24.30 23.12 -0.99
N GLU A 129 24.42 21.96 -1.62
CA GLU A 129 24.65 21.82 -3.06
C GLU A 129 23.38 22.03 -3.91
N SER A 130 22.21 22.13 -3.26
CA SER A 130 20.97 22.40 -3.97
C SER A 130 20.94 23.83 -4.46
N GLU A 131 20.61 24.01 -5.75
CA GLU A 131 20.47 25.34 -6.35
C GLU A 131 19.58 26.24 -5.48
N GLY A 132 20.10 27.40 -5.10
CA GLY A 132 19.39 28.40 -4.32
C GLY A 132 19.27 28.10 -2.83
N ALA A 133 20.19 27.35 -2.21
CA ALA A 133 20.28 27.27 -0.76
C ALA A 133 20.57 28.67 -0.18
N GLU A 134 19.53 29.31 0.39
CA GLU A 134 19.62 30.70 0.91
C GLU A 134 20.09 30.76 2.36
N ASN A 135 19.96 29.67 3.09
CA ASN A 135 20.46 29.57 4.46
C ASN A 135 21.92 29.08 4.50
N LEU A 136 22.63 29.44 5.55
CA LEU A 136 24.07 29.23 5.70
C LEU A 136 24.53 27.78 5.50
N TYR A 137 23.61 26.79 5.72
CA TYR A 137 23.96 25.37 5.66
C TYR A 137 23.07 24.55 4.73
N GLY A 138 22.15 25.18 3.99
CA GLY A 138 21.15 24.47 3.19
C GLY A 138 20.26 23.55 4.01
N LEU A 139 19.98 23.88 5.25
CA LEU A 139 19.11 23.11 6.14
C LEU A 139 17.68 23.10 5.64
N GLY A 140 17.07 21.93 5.62
CA GLY A 140 15.68 21.79 5.20
C GLY A 140 15.26 20.37 4.91
N PHE A 141 14.18 20.26 4.17
CA PHE A 141 13.58 18.98 3.81
C PHE A 141 13.74 18.73 2.30
N ARG A 142 13.88 17.47 1.95
CA ARG A 142 13.92 17.01 0.56
C ARG A 142 13.36 15.60 0.44
N SER A 143 12.59 15.33 -0.59
CA SER A 143 12.18 13.97 -0.92
C SER A 143 13.31 13.20 -1.57
N LEU A 144 13.56 11.98 -1.12
CA LEU A 144 14.62 11.09 -1.61
C LEU A 144 14.07 9.69 -1.83
N ASN A 145 14.64 8.97 -2.80
CA ASN A 145 14.44 7.54 -2.88
C ASN A 145 15.39 6.85 -1.90
N THR A 146 14.85 6.23 -0.85
CA THR A 146 15.61 5.59 0.24
C THR A 146 15.90 4.10 -0.01
N GLY A 147 15.57 3.61 -1.23
CA GLY A 147 15.82 2.22 -1.60
C GLY A 147 14.66 1.30 -1.28
N GLU A 148 14.90 0.24 -0.51
CA GLU A 148 13.88 -0.74 -0.16
C GLU A 148 13.34 -0.51 1.25
N SER A 149 12.01 -0.58 1.38
CA SER A 149 11.32 -0.61 2.67
C SER A 149 10.40 -1.82 2.74
N GLN A 150 10.23 -2.38 3.92
CA GLN A 150 9.39 -3.55 4.12
C GLN A 150 8.57 -3.43 5.40
N VAL A 151 7.30 -3.78 5.30
CA VAL A 151 6.39 -3.92 6.44
C VAL A 151 5.88 -5.36 6.47
N VAL A 152 5.98 -6.00 7.62
CA VAL A 152 5.41 -7.33 7.89
C VAL A 152 4.56 -7.21 9.13
N GLY A 153 3.35 -7.77 9.08
CA GLY A 153 2.43 -7.69 10.20
C GLY A 153 1.45 -8.85 10.25
N ALA A 154 0.77 -8.93 11.39
CA ALA A 154 -0.35 -9.81 11.59
C ALA A 154 -1.49 -9.02 12.22
N GLU A 155 -2.71 -9.36 11.83
CA GLU A 155 -3.94 -8.76 12.34
C GLU A 155 -4.86 -9.84 12.88
N ILE A 156 -5.53 -9.53 13.97
CA ILE A 156 -6.60 -10.34 14.54
C ILE A 156 -7.80 -9.44 14.80
N SER A 157 -8.95 -9.81 14.30
CA SER A 157 -10.19 -9.11 14.60
C SER A 157 -11.30 -10.09 14.96
N PHE A 158 -12.16 -9.67 15.90
CA PHE A 158 -13.37 -10.37 16.26
C PHE A 158 -14.55 -9.42 16.08
N MET A 159 -15.58 -9.87 15.36
CA MET A 159 -16.82 -9.14 15.21
C MET A 159 -17.98 -10.10 15.51
N GLY A 160 -18.89 -9.67 16.37
CA GLY A 160 -20.02 -10.50 16.76
C GLY A 160 -21.17 -9.71 17.36
N GLN A 161 -22.28 -10.39 17.52
CA GLN A 161 -23.49 -9.89 18.18
C GLN A 161 -23.93 -10.89 19.24
N ALA A 162 -24.41 -10.37 20.36
CA ALA A 162 -25.02 -11.17 21.43
C ALA A 162 -26.51 -10.87 21.50
N LYS A 163 -27.35 -11.91 21.58
CA LYS A 163 -28.76 -11.76 21.97
C LYS A 163 -28.83 -11.95 23.46
N TRP A 164 -29.19 -10.88 24.19
CA TRP A 164 -29.47 -10.93 25.62
C TRP A 164 -30.98 -10.88 25.87
N GLY A 165 -31.50 -11.98 26.41
CA GLY A 165 -32.79 -12.04 27.05
C GLY A 165 -34.01 -11.72 26.17
N GLU A 166 -34.59 -12.74 25.55
CA GLU A 166 -36.05 -12.85 25.47
C GLU A 166 -36.40 -14.11 26.24
N ASN A 167 -36.93 -13.92 27.45
CA ASN A 167 -37.82 -14.88 28.10
C ASN A 167 -39.22 -14.62 27.57
#